data_80fbca73d131efc3e95142a2bc872303
#
_entry.id   80fbca73d131efc3e95142a2bc872303
#
_cell.length_a   1.000
_cell.length_b   1.000
_cell.length_c   1.000
_cell.angle_alpha   90.00
_cell.angle_beta   90.00
_cell.angle_gamma   90.00
#
_symmetry.space_group_name_H-M   'P 1'
#
loop_
_entity.id
_entity.type
_entity.pdbx_description
1 polymer ?
#
loop_
_entity_poly.entity_id
_entity_poly.type
_entity_poly.pdbx_seq_one_letter_code
_entity_poly.pdbx_strand_id
1 'polypeptide(L)'
;MLKKATALLVVSLSAATWISCGTSSNHYLYATLPSTNQIVVYREDPNSGVLTKLLNSPFNTGLAPQAILLHPSGKYLYVANSGEDDISLFSIAPSTGIITEVSRTPLGASALTPVLMAMDAAGGYLYVANATSGSLSVLSFAADGTLSGPTTTSLGLIPSGMALSPSGNFIFIGAALPNGQTGSGQIEAWSLSAGVPKLVGLTPTNSGATASGLVVDSTGTYLYCVNGGGGNSISAFTIGSTGALTQFPNSPIGESGVSSPVSLIIDPSGKYLYVANQGSSSSAAGNLGAYSIGPDGGLTILTLSPFTTVKQPTSLAADPNGKYLMVGGQAGSLEVFLLDPGNGTLGEVATYTPGGYPSSIAILQ
;
A
#
# COMPACT_ATOMS: atom_id res chain seq x y z
N MET A 1 65.34 -27.65 39.46
CA MET A 1 63.88 -28.05 39.49
C MET A 1 63.04 -26.80 39.48
N LEU A 2 62.60 -26.40 38.31
CA LEU A 2 61.77 -25.19 38.13
C LEU A 2 60.24 -25.54 38.36
N LYS A 3 59.62 -24.95 39.36
CA LYS A 3 58.20 -25.04 39.51
C LYS A 3 57.51 -24.00 38.64
N LYS A 4 56.75 -24.45 37.64
CA LYS A 4 55.87 -23.61 36.84
C LYS A 4 54.66 -23.18 37.68
N ALA A 5 54.54 -21.89 37.88
CA ALA A 5 53.31 -21.30 38.44
C ALA A 5 52.31 -21.04 37.30
N THR A 6 51.16 -21.70 37.35
CA THR A 6 50.06 -21.50 36.41
C THR A 6 49.24 -20.36 36.97
N ALA A 7 49.24 -19.21 36.29
CA ALA A 7 48.36 -18.07 36.62
C ALA A 7 46.97 -18.35 36.04
N LEU A 8 45.97 -18.44 36.91
CA LEU A 8 44.56 -18.55 36.56
C LEU A 8 44.02 -17.16 36.27
N LEU A 9 43.79 -16.88 34.99
CA LEU A 9 43.15 -15.61 34.55
C LEU A 9 41.64 -15.70 34.79
N VAL A 10 41.16 -15.05 35.83
CA VAL A 10 39.72 -14.89 36.09
C VAL A 10 39.23 -13.74 35.22
N VAL A 11 38.57 -14.05 34.11
CA VAL A 11 37.84 -13.07 33.31
C VAL A 11 36.49 -12.86 33.98
N SER A 12 36.32 -11.74 34.68
CA SER A 12 35.06 -11.29 35.18
C SER A 12 34.24 -10.76 33.99
N LEU A 13 33.27 -11.55 33.51
CA LEU A 13 32.27 -11.12 32.56
C LEU A 13 31.30 -10.20 33.28
N SER A 14 31.54 -8.88 33.25
CA SER A 14 30.52 -7.91 33.62
C SER A 14 29.45 -7.93 32.52
N ALA A 15 28.30 -8.56 32.81
CA ALA A 15 27.11 -8.43 32.01
C ALA A 15 26.67 -6.96 32.07
N ALA A 16 27.09 -6.17 31.10
CA ALA A 16 26.47 -4.88 30.84
C ALA A 16 25.04 -5.18 30.38
N THR A 17 24.08 -5.06 31.30
CA THR A 17 22.68 -4.96 30.92
C THR A 17 22.53 -3.68 30.12
N TRP A 18 22.51 -3.81 28.80
CA TRP A 18 22.00 -2.77 27.92
C TRP A 18 20.52 -2.66 28.28
N ILE A 19 20.19 -1.69 29.15
CA ILE A 19 18.85 -1.15 29.19
C ILE A 19 18.73 -0.42 27.86
N SER A 20 18.21 -1.11 26.86
CA SER A 20 17.68 -0.47 25.69
C SER A 20 16.53 0.40 26.21
N CYS A 21 16.84 1.67 26.46
CA CYS A 21 15.83 2.71 26.49
C CYS A 21 15.31 2.74 25.05
N GLY A 22 14.28 1.94 24.77
CA GLY A 22 13.57 1.96 23.50
C GLY A 22 13.07 3.39 23.34
N THR A 23 13.75 4.17 22.53
CA THR A 23 13.15 5.33 21.91
C THR A 23 12.04 4.75 21.05
N SER A 24 10.80 4.76 21.55
CA SER A 24 9.62 4.52 20.72
C SER A 24 9.70 5.61 19.65
N SER A 25 10.16 5.24 18.44
CA SER A 25 10.11 6.14 17.31
C SER A 25 8.65 6.50 17.10
N ASN A 26 8.35 7.80 17.07
CA ASN A 26 6.99 8.22 16.78
C ASN A 26 6.66 7.78 15.36
N HIS A 27 5.58 7.05 15.20
CA HIS A 27 5.03 6.76 13.87
C HIS A 27 4.15 7.94 13.44
N TYR A 28 4.21 8.30 12.17
CA TYR A 28 3.38 9.35 11.61
C TYR A 28 2.54 8.79 10.46
N LEU A 29 1.23 8.99 10.55
CA LEU A 29 0.27 8.62 9.53
C LEU A 29 -0.07 9.85 8.68
N TYR A 30 0.03 9.70 7.38
CA TYR A 30 -0.34 10.70 6.37
C TYR A 30 -1.49 10.13 5.55
N ALA A 31 -2.57 10.90 5.39
CA ALA A 31 -3.69 10.48 4.54
C ALA A 31 -4.15 11.64 3.65
N THR A 32 -4.36 11.33 2.37
CA THR A 32 -4.90 12.27 1.39
C THR A 32 -6.41 12.45 1.57
N LEU A 33 -6.87 13.70 1.47
CA LEU A 33 -8.27 14.10 1.54
C LEU A 33 -8.66 14.80 0.24
N PRO A 34 -9.13 14.06 -0.80
CA PRO A 34 -9.42 14.62 -2.12
C PRO A 34 -10.47 15.74 -2.12
N SER A 35 -11.50 15.62 -1.27
CA SER A 35 -12.58 16.60 -1.20
C SER A 35 -12.17 17.97 -0.66
N THR A 36 -11.06 18.05 0.07
CA THR A 36 -10.54 19.29 0.66
C THR A 36 -9.18 19.69 0.11
N ASN A 37 -8.58 18.89 -0.80
CA ASN A 37 -7.25 19.12 -1.38
C ASN A 37 -6.15 19.19 -0.31
N GLN A 38 -6.21 18.27 0.65
CA GLN A 38 -5.37 18.31 1.85
C GLN A 38 -4.76 16.95 2.17
N ILE A 39 -3.74 17.00 3.02
CA ILE A 39 -3.13 15.85 3.69
C ILE A 39 -3.36 16.03 5.18
N VAL A 40 -4.05 15.07 5.81
CA VAL A 40 -4.16 15.02 7.26
C VAL A 40 -2.99 14.24 7.83
N VAL A 41 -2.44 14.70 8.94
CA VAL A 41 -1.30 14.05 9.59
C VAL A 41 -1.63 13.77 11.05
N TYR A 42 -1.37 12.53 11.46
CA TYR A 42 -1.48 12.08 12.85
C TYR A 42 -0.14 11.52 13.34
N ARG A 43 0.13 11.70 14.61
CA ARG A 43 1.11 10.91 15.32
C ARG A 43 0.41 9.67 15.88
N GLU A 44 0.96 8.50 15.61
CA GLU A 44 0.52 7.24 16.19
C GLU A 44 1.35 6.92 17.43
N ASP A 45 0.69 6.49 18.49
CA ASP A 45 1.36 5.85 19.62
C ASP A 45 1.57 4.35 19.30
N PRO A 46 2.82 3.90 19.11
CA PRO A 46 3.10 2.53 18.70
C PRO A 46 2.73 1.46 19.76
N ASN A 47 2.42 1.87 20.98
CA ASN A 47 2.00 0.95 22.03
C ASN A 47 0.49 0.73 22.08
N SER A 48 -0.29 1.79 21.81
CA SER A 48 -1.75 1.78 21.92
C SER A 48 -2.48 1.90 20.58
N GLY A 49 -1.81 2.28 19.49
CA GLY A 49 -2.43 2.56 18.19
C GLY A 49 -3.26 3.84 18.17
N VAL A 50 -3.26 4.61 19.25
CA VAL A 50 -4.03 5.85 19.36
C VAL A 50 -3.41 6.92 18.46
N LEU A 51 -4.24 7.52 17.61
CA LEU A 51 -3.83 8.60 16.73
C LEU A 51 -4.10 9.96 17.38
N THR A 52 -3.08 10.83 17.35
CA THR A 52 -3.19 12.22 17.75
C THR A 52 -2.94 13.12 16.55
N LYS A 53 -3.96 13.89 16.14
CA LYS A 53 -3.83 14.82 15.01
C LYS A 53 -2.79 15.88 15.32
N LEU A 54 -1.87 16.15 14.39
CA LEU A 54 -0.87 17.20 14.58
C LEU A 54 -1.53 18.60 14.63
N LEU A 55 -0.98 19.50 15.44
CA LEU A 55 -1.54 20.84 15.65
C LEU A 55 -1.70 21.64 14.36
N ASN A 56 -0.77 21.48 13.40
CA ASN A 56 -0.77 22.22 12.13
C ASN A 56 -1.45 21.43 10.99
N SER A 57 -2.01 20.25 11.27
CA SER A 57 -2.74 19.44 10.29
C SER A 57 -4.19 19.92 10.16
N PRO A 58 -4.79 19.89 8.94
CA PRO A 58 -4.26 19.35 7.69
C PRO A 58 -3.35 20.34 6.93
N PHE A 59 -2.53 19.79 6.00
CA PHE A 59 -1.67 20.56 5.09
C PHE A 59 -2.28 20.59 3.70
N ASN A 60 -2.16 21.71 2.98
CA ASN A 60 -2.63 21.81 1.60
C ASN A 60 -1.72 21.05 0.63
N THR A 61 -2.30 20.54 -0.45
CA THR A 61 -1.61 19.94 -1.59
C THR A 61 -2.30 20.38 -2.90
N GLY A 62 -2.02 19.73 -4.02
CA GLY A 62 -2.74 19.97 -5.27
C GLY A 62 -4.19 19.49 -5.26
N LEU A 63 -4.92 19.69 -6.35
CA LEU A 63 -6.34 19.38 -6.47
C LEU A 63 -6.58 17.85 -6.54
N ALA A 64 -7.57 17.38 -5.79
CA ALA A 64 -8.02 15.99 -5.78
C ALA A 64 -6.88 14.97 -5.57
N PRO A 65 -6.12 15.04 -4.43
CA PRO A 65 -5.05 14.10 -4.16
C PRO A 65 -5.59 12.67 -4.01
N GLN A 66 -5.08 11.72 -4.82
CA GLN A 66 -5.58 10.33 -4.84
C GLN A 66 -4.64 9.33 -4.19
N ALA A 67 -3.35 9.48 -4.40
CA ALA A 67 -2.35 8.57 -3.87
C ALA A 67 -1.28 9.32 -3.07
N ILE A 68 -0.77 8.69 -2.03
CA ILE A 68 0.31 9.20 -1.18
C ILE A 68 1.36 8.10 -1.00
N LEU A 69 2.64 8.45 -1.09
CA LEU A 69 3.74 7.52 -1.01
C LEU A 69 4.92 8.12 -0.26
N LEU A 70 5.49 7.36 0.67
CA LEU A 70 6.70 7.72 1.40
C LEU A 70 7.95 7.24 0.65
N HIS A 71 8.97 8.08 0.56
CA HIS A 71 10.29 7.64 0.11
C HIS A 71 10.93 6.71 1.14
N PRO A 72 11.66 5.65 0.74
CA PRO A 72 12.31 4.71 1.67
C PRO A 72 13.26 5.37 2.68
N SER A 73 13.82 6.54 2.34
CA SER A 73 14.65 7.31 3.28
C SER A 73 13.88 7.94 4.45
N GLY A 74 12.55 7.94 4.43
CA GLY A 74 11.70 8.61 5.42
C GLY A 74 11.76 10.15 5.39
N LYS A 75 12.46 10.75 4.41
CA LYS A 75 12.65 12.22 4.33
C LYS A 75 11.64 12.92 3.45
N TYR A 76 10.99 12.21 2.55
CA TYR A 76 10.13 12.77 1.51
C TYR A 76 8.80 12.03 1.41
N LEU A 77 7.78 12.79 1.03
CA LEU A 77 6.43 12.31 0.77
C LEU A 77 5.99 12.83 -0.60
N TYR A 78 5.39 11.95 -1.39
CA TYR A 78 4.87 12.27 -2.73
C TYR A 78 3.36 12.11 -2.74
N VAL A 79 2.68 13.02 -3.43
CA VAL A 79 1.22 13.03 -3.56
C VAL A 79 0.84 13.19 -5.02
N ALA A 80 0.06 12.26 -5.54
CA ALA A 80 -0.51 12.36 -6.88
C ALA A 80 -1.80 13.17 -6.83
N ASN A 81 -1.82 14.30 -7.50
CA ASN A 81 -2.94 15.23 -7.59
C ASN A 81 -3.68 15.03 -8.91
N SER A 82 -4.80 14.30 -8.88
CA SER A 82 -5.51 13.91 -10.08
C SER A 82 -6.26 15.07 -10.78
N GLY A 83 -6.48 16.16 -10.07
CA GLY A 83 -7.13 17.35 -10.62
C GLY A 83 -6.19 18.35 -11.29
N GLU A 84 -4.86 18.18 -11.12
CA GLU A 84 -3.82 19.05 -11.71
C GLU A 84 -2.83 18.28 -12.55
N ASP A 85 -2.94 16.94 -12.63
CA ASP A 85 -2.06 16.05 -13.38
C ASP A 85 -0.58 16.22 -12.99
N ASP A 86 -0.32 16.35 -11.69
CA ASP A 86 1.02 16.56 -11.13
C ASP A 86 1.30 15.70 -9.90
N ILE A 87 2.57 15.72 -9.48
CA ILE A 87 3.04 15.12 -8.24
C ILE A 87 3.61 16.21 -7.33
N SER A 88 3.01 16.42 -6.16
CA SER A 88 3.59 17.25 -5.11
C SER A 88 4.65 16.49 -4.34
N LEU A 89 5.79 17.13 -4.09
CA LEU A 89 6.87 16.67 -3.22
C LEU A 89 6.83 17.47 -1.92
N PHE A 90 6.81 16.76 -0.80
CA PHE A 90 6.97 17.32 0.54
C PHE A 90 8.24 16.78 1.21
N SER A 91 8.96 17.64 1.91
CA SER A 91 9.95 17.22 2.90
C SER A 91 9.27 16.91 4.23
N ILE A 92 9.79 15.93 4.96
CA ILE A 92 9.29 15.51 6.28
C ILE A 92 10.30 15.89 7.33
N ALA A 93 9.85 16.54 8.41
CA ALA A 93 10.64 16.76 9.62
C ALA A 93 10.55 15.50 10.50
N PRO A 94 11.59 14.66 10.61
CA PRO A 94 11.47 13.30 11.18
C PRO A 94 11.02 13.28 12.66
N SER A 95 11.40 14.32 13.43
CA SER A 95 11.07 14.40 14.86
C SER A 95 9.64 14.84 15.15
N THR A 96 8.95 15.47 14.18
CA THR A 96 7.62 16.06 14.38
C THR A 96 6.57 15.57 13.40
N GLY A 97 6.97 14.87 12.31
CA GLY A 97 6.07 14.46 11.24
C GLY A 97 5.53 15.62 10.39
N ILE A 98 5.95 16.85 10.65
CA ILE A 98 5.49 18.03 9.90
C ILE A 98 6.04 17.96 8.47
N ILE A 99 5.15 18.23 7.50
CA ILE A 99 5.51 18.26 6.10
C ILE A 99 5.54 19.69 5.57
N THR A 100 6.46 19.93 4.61
CA THR A 100 6.58 21.21 3.92
C THR A 100 6.68 20.95 2.42
N GLU A 101 5.80 21.56 1.62
CA GLU A 101 5.85 21.42 0.16
C GLU A 101 7.15 21.99 -0.40
N VAL A 102 7.84 21.20 -1.22
CA VAL A 102 9.14 21.56 -1.82
C VAL A 102 8.94 21.96 -3.29
N SER A 103 8.22 21.14 -4.04
CA SER A 103 8.00 21.33 -5.47
C SER A 103 6.79 20.55 -5.96
N ARG A 104 6.36 20.86 -7.20
CA ARG A 104 5.38 20.11 -7.97
C ARG A 104 5.98 19.74 -9.32
N THR A 105 5.73 18.50 -9.76
CA THR A 105 6.23 17.99 -11.03
C THR A 105 5.04 17.65 -11.93
N PRO A 106 4.80 18.41 -13.00
CA PRO A 106 3.76 18.09 -13.98
C PRO A 106 4.06 16.79 -14.73
N LEU A 107 3.03 15.98 -14.97
CA LEU A 107 3.16 14.71 -15.69
C LEU A 107 3.01 14.88 -17.22
N GLY A 108 2.49 16.02 -17.66
CA GLY A 108 2.31 16.35 -19.07
C GLY A 108 1.04 15.77 -19.70
N ALA A 109 0.73 16.19 -20.92
CA ALA A 109 -0.54 15.93 -21.60
C ALA A 109 -0.85 14.44 -21.91
N SER A 110 0.14 13.57 -21.84
CA SER A 110 -0.03 12.11 -22.03
C SER A 110 -0.25 11.34 -20.73
N ALA A 111 -0.35 12.02 -19.60
CA ALA A 111 -0.41 11.42 -18.26
C ALA A 111 -1.48 12.12 -17.42
N LEU A 112 -2.76 11.91 -17.77
CA LEU A 112 -3.90 12.57 -17.14
C LEU A 112 -4.54 11.72 -16.04
N THR A 113 -4.90 12.36 -14.96
CA THR A 113 -5.57 11.76 -13.78
C THR A 113 -4.70 10.69 -13.11
N PRO A 114 -3.57 11.06 -12.47
CA PRO A 114 -2.75 10.13 -11.71
C PRO A 114 -3.53 9.62 -10.48
N VAL A 115 -3.64 8.29 -10.36
CA VAL A 115 -4.46 7.65 -9.32
C VAL A 115 -3.70 6.67 -8.44
N LEU A 116 -2.61 6.08 -8.93
CA LEU A 116 -1.81 5.11 -8.20
C LEU A 116 -0.32 5.45 -8.34
N MET A 117 0.42 5.19 -7.28
CA MET A 117 1.88 5.35 -7.26
C MET A 117 2.56 4.13 -6.65
N ALA A 118 3.71 3.76 -7.19
CA ALA A 118 4.63 2.79 -6.60
C ALA A 118 6.07 3.28 -6.78
N MET A 119 6.96 2.85 -5.90
CA MET A 119 8.38 3.22 -5.92
C MET A 119 9.21 1.97 -5.74
N ASP A 120 10.34 1.86 -6.45
CA ASP A 120 11.26 0.77 -6.24
C ASP A 120 11.94 0.88 -4.85
N ALA A 121 12.30 -0.25 -4.27
CA ALA A 121 12.86 -0.29 -2.92
C ALA A 121 14.18 0.49 -2.78
N ALA A 122 14.90 0.70 -3.87
CA ALA A 122 16.11 1.51 -3.91
C ALA A 122 15.81 3.02 -3.93
N GLY A 123 14.55 3.43 -4.19
CA GLY A 123 14.15 4.82 -4.35
C GLY A 123 14.76 5.46 -5.60
N GLY A 124 14.94 4.69 -6.68
CA GLY A 124 15.49 5.18 -7.95
C GLY A 124 14.41 5.68 -8.92
N TYR A 125 13.23 5.07 -8.87
CA TYR A 125 12.14 5.36 -9.80
C TYR A 125 10.78 5.41 -9.12
N LEU A 126 9.97 6.40 -9.53
CA LEU A 126 8.55 6.52 -9.21
C LEU A 126 7.72 6.11 -10.42
N TYR A 127 6.79 5.20 -10.23
CA TYR A 127 5.82 4.74 -11.21
C TYR A 127 4.45 5.32 -10.87
N VAL A 128 3.81 5.95 -11.85
CA VAL A 128 2.51 6.62 -11.68
C VAL A 128 1.54 6.10 -12.73
N ALA A 129 0.46 5.48 -12.30
CA ALA A 129 -0.61 5.04 -13.19
C ALA A 129 -1.66 6.15 -13.34
N ASN A 130 -1.97 6.49 -14.60
CA ASN A 130 -2.82 7.61 -14.99
C ASN A 130 -4.13 7.09 -15.60
N ALA A 131 -5.25 7.34 -14.93
CA ALA A 131 -6.53 6.71 -15.26
C ALA A 131 -7.14 7.22 -16.57
N THR A 132 -7.23 8.54 -16.78
CA THR A 132 -7.89 9.10 -17.98
C THR A 132 -7.08 8.83 -19.24
N SER A 133 -5.76 8.90 -19.17
CA SER A 133 -4.89 8.64 -20.32
C SER A 133 -4.60 7.15 -20.54
N GLY A 134 -4.95 6.26 -19.59
CA GLY A 134 -4.61 4.83 -19.67
C GLY A 134 -3.11 4.62 -19.85
N SER A 135 -2.29 5.25 -19.00
CA SER A 135 -0.84 5.29 -19.18
C SER A 135 -0.08 5.07 -17.87
N LEU A 136 1.18 4.65 -18.01
CA LEU A 136 2.16 4.54 -16.92
C LEU A 136 3.25 5.58 -17.16
N SER A 137 3.43 6.49 -16.22
CA SER A 137 4.54 7.44 -16.19
C SER A 137 5.65 6.95 -15.27
N VAL A 138 6.89 7.09 -15.70
CA VAL A 138 8.08 6.75 -14.90
C VAL A 138 8.91 8.02 -14.73
N LEU A 139 9.22 8.35 -13.48
CA LEU A 139 10.05 9.48 -13.08
C LEU A 139 11.26 8.96 -12.29
N SER A 140 12.39 9.65 -12.40
CA SER A 140 13.56 9.35 -11.58
C SER A 140 13.73 10.37 -10.46
N PHE A 141 14.37 9.95 -9.36
CA PHE A 141 14.65 10.81 -8.22
C PHE A 141 16.04 11.43 -8.33
N ALA A 142 16.13 12.72 -8.04
CA ALA A 142 17.40 13.37 -7.74
C ALA A 142 17.77 13.15 -6.26
N ALA A 143 19.00 13.44 -5.87
CA ALA A 143 19.50 13.24 -4.50
C ALA A 143 18.76 14.07 -3.45
N ASP A 144 18.13 15.17 -3.83
CA ASP A 144 17.32 16.05 -2.99
C ASP A 144 15.83 15.66 -2.96
N GLY A 145 15.47 14.52 -3.56
CA GLY A 145 14.11 14.01 -3.64
C GLY A 145 13.27 14.61 -4.79
N THR A 146 13.79 15.59 -5.53
CA THR A 146 13.06 16.15 -6.67
C THR A 146 12.91 15.11 -7.79
N LEU A 147 11.80 15.21 -8.53
CA LEU A 147 11.50 14.31 -9.62
C LEU A 147 11.95 14.90 -10.95
N SER A 148 12.57 14.07 -11.80
CA SER A 148 12.89 14.46 -13.16
C SER A 148 12.00 13.76 -14.17
N GLY A 149 11.65 14.52 -15.19
CA GLY A 149 10.73 14.36 -16.29
C GLY A 149 10.13 13.00 -16.56
N PRO A 150 8.80 12.88 -16.69
CA PRO A 150 8.15 11.60 -16.92
C PRO A 150 8.47 11.04 -18.30
N THR A 151 8.78 9.74 -18.37
CA THR A 151 8.63 8.94 -19.57
C THR A 151 7.29 8.21 -19.48
N THR A 152 6.39 8.41 -20.45
CA THR A 152 5.03 7.86 -20.40
C THR A 152 4.84 6.76 -21.44
N THR A 153 4.30 5.63 -20.98
CA THR A 153 3.96 4.45 -21.80
C THR A 153 2.46 4.22 -21.77
N SER A 154 1.82 4.01 -22.94
CA SER A 154 0.40 3.66 -23.01
C SER A 154 0.18 2.22 -22.50
N LEU A 155 -0.83 2.03 -21.66
CA LEU A 155 -1.27 0.72 -21.17
C LEU A 155 -2.35 0.11 -22.08
N GLY A 156 -3.09 0.94 -22.81
CA GLY A 156 -4.27 0.49 -23.57
C GLY A 156 -5.48 0.14 -22.71
N LEU A 157 -5.38 0.25 -21.41
CA LEU A 157 -6.39 -0.09 -20.41
C LEU A 157 -6.48 1.03 -19.35
N ILE A 158 -7.59 1.07 -18.60
CA ILE A 158 -7.75 2.00 -17.49
C ILE A 158 -7.18 1.34 -16.21
N PRO A 159 -6.05 1.84 -15.66
CA PRO A 159 -5.45 1.27 -14.47
C PRO A 159 -6.36 1.44 -13.24
N SER A 160 -6.54 0.39 -12.48
CA SER A 160 -7.38 0.34 -11.27
C SER A 160 -6.67 -0.26 -10.05
N GLY A 161 -5.53 -0.90 -10.25
CA GLY A 161 -4.66 -1.44 -9.22
C GLY A 161 -3.22 -1.50 -9.71
N MET A 162 -2.26 -1.42 -8.79
CA MET A 162 -0.83 -1.49 -9.14
C MET A 162 -0.03 -2.10 -8.00
N ALA A 163 0.89 -2.99 -8.34
CA ALA A 163 1.85 -3.56 -7.40
C ALA A 163 3.22 -3.70 -8.06
N LEU A 164 4.27 -3.38 -7.30
CA LEU A 164 5.66 -3.56 -7.70
C LEU A 164 6.22 -4.80 -7.00
N SER A 165 7.01 -5.61 -7.72
CA SER A 165 7.74 -6.71 -7.07
C SER A 165 8.79 -6.14 -6.10
N PRO A 166 9.09 -6.82 -4.97
CA PRO A 166 10.11 -6.35 -4.03
C PRO A 166 11.50 -6.18 -4.65
N SER A 167 11.80 -6.95 -5.71
CA SER A 167 13.05 -6.82 -6.47
C SER A 167 13.12 -5.57 -7.34
N GLY A 168 12.00 -4.87 -7.56
CA GLY A 168 11.89 -3.76 -8.50
C GLY A 168 11.95 -4.16 -9.97
N ASN A 169 11.99 -5.47 -10.29
CA ASN A 169 12.14 -5.94 -11.67
C ASN A 169 10.82 -6.05 -12.43
N PHE A 170 9.69 -6.10 -11.72
CA PHE A 170 8.36 -6.24 -12.33
C PHE A 170 7.35 -5.30 -11.69
N ILE A 171 6.47 -4.76 -12.53
CA ILE A 171 5.27 -4.03 -12.09
C ILE A 171 4.04 -4.71 -12.69
N PHE A 172 3.02 -4.87 -11.87
CA PHE A 172 1.74 -5.47 -12.23
C PHE A 172 0.66 -4.40 -12.15
N ILE A 173 -0.11 -4.26 -13.23
CA ILE A 173 -1.16 -3.24 -13.33
C ILE A 173 -2.48 -3.95 -13.58
N GLY A 174 -3.37 -3.86 -12.59
CA GLY A 174 -4.74 -4.30 -12.70
C GLY A 174 -5.55 -3.27 -13.48
N ALA A 175 -6.40 -3.71 -14.36
CA ALA A 175 -7.16 -2.84 -15.21
C ALA A 175 -8.62 -3.26 -15.32
N ALA A 176 -9.49 -2.24 -15.38
CA ALA A 176 -10.85 -2.40 -15.86
C ALA A 176 -10.85 -2.45 -17.39
N LEU A 177 -11.76 -3.21 -17.97
CA LEU A 177 -11.99 -3.14 -19.40
C LEU A 177 -12.52 -1.76 -19.78
N PRO A 178 -12.14 -1.21 -20.95
CA PRO A 178 -12.71 0.03 -21.44
C PRO A 178 -14.24 -0.02 -21.49
N ASN A 179 -14.88 1.12 -21.28
CA ASN A 179 -16.34 1.24 -21.27
C ASN A 179 -16.99 0.57 -22.50
N GLY A 180 -17.95 -0.33 -22.23
CA GLY A 180 -18.71 -1.04 -23.27
C GLY A 180 -18.12 -2.38 -23.70
N GLN A 181 -16.96 -2.79 -23.18
CA GLN A 181 -16.46 -4.14 -23.38
C GLN A 181 -16.99 -5.08 -22.30
N THR A 182 -17.42 -6.27 -22.71
CA THR A 182 -17.80 -7.35 -21.80
C THR A 182 -16.63 -8.33 -21.67
N GLY A 183 -16.27 -8.71 -20.46
CA GLY A 183 -15.18 -9.64 -20.22
C GLY A 183 -14.67 -9.56 -18.79
N SER A 184 -13.58 -10.26 -18.53
CA SER A 184 -12.89 -10.26 -17.24
C SER A 184 -11.92 -9.07 -17.17
N GLY A 185 -11.69 -8.55 -15.98
CA GLY A 185 -10.56 -7.66 -15.72
C GLY A 185 -9.24 -8.32 -16.11
N GLN A 186 -8.20 -7.53 -16.31
CA GLN A 186 -6.89 -8.03 -16.72
C GLN A 186 -5.80 -7.51 -15.80
N ILE A 187 -4.73 -8.27 -15.70
CA ILE A 187 -3.47 -7.83 -15.10
C ILE A 187 -2.43 -7.78 -16.19
N GLU A 188 -1.86 -6.60 -16.40
CA GLU A 188 -0.68 -6.41 -17.22
C GLU A 188 0.57 -6.65 -16.38
N ALA A 189 1.43 -7.54 -16.83
CA ALA A 189 2.76 -7.76 -16.25
C ALA A 189 3.80 -7.04 -17.11
N TRP A 190 4.60 -6.19 -16.50
CA TRP A 190 5.66 -5.42 -17.15
C TRP A 190 6.99 -5.70 -16.46
N SER A 191 8.03 -6.01 -17.22
CA SER A 191 9.41 -6.04 -16.73
C SER A 191 10.01 -4.65 -16.72
N LEU A 192 10.85 -4.37 -15.73
CA LEU A 192 11.50 -3.08 -15.53
C LEU A 192 13.02 -3.25 -15.68
N SER A 193 13.63 -2.43 -16.50
CA SER A 193 15.09 -2.38 -16.62
C SER A 193 15.52 -0.92 -16.62
N ALA A 194 16.25 -0.49 -15.58
CA ALA A 194 16.61 0.91 -15.37
C ALA A 194 15.41 1.88 -15.52
N GLY A 195 14.29 1.54 -14.89
CA GLY A 195 13.06 2.32 -14.97
C GLY A 195 12.25 2.19 -16.26
N VAL A 196 12.74 1.48 -17.29
CA VAL A 196 12.05 1.33 -18.57
C VAL A 196 11.09 0.14 -18.53
N PRO A 197 9.75 0.35 -18.64
CA PRO A 197 8.78 -0.73 -18.65
C PRO A 197 8.71 -1.41 -20.02
N LYS A 198 8.64 -2.76 -20.00
CA LYS A 198 8.42 -3.58 -21.17
C LYS A 198 7.34 -4.61 -20.87
N LEU A 199 6.27 -4.64 -21.68
CA LEU A 199 5.17 -5.58 -21.49
C LEU A 199 5.67 -7.04 -21.59
N VAL A 200 5.37 -7.83 -20.58
CA VAL A 200 5.61 -9.29 -20.51
C VAL A 200 4.40 -10.05 -21.03
N GLY A 201 3.20 -9.67 -20.55
CA GLY A 201 1.97 -10.33 -20.93
C GLY A 201 0.73 -9.77 -20.27
N LEU A 202 -0.41 -10.27 -20.72
CA LEU A 202 -1.74 -9.97 -20.22
C LEU A 202 -2.32 -11.23 -19.59
N THR A 203 -2.80 -11.15 -18.35
CA THR A 203 -3.41 -12.26 -17.63
C THR A 203 -4.85 -11.91 -17.27
N PRO A 204 -5.87 -12.59 -17.80
CA PRO A 204 -7.26 -12.37 -17.42
C PRO A 204 -7.48 -12.75 -15.95
N THR A 205 -8.30 -11.97 -15.25
CA THR A 205 -8.86 -12.38 -13.95
C THR A 205 -10.20 -13.09 -14.21
N ASN A 206 -10.31 -14.35 -13.85
CA ASN A 206 -11.45 -15.22 -14.25
C ASN A 206 -12.80 -14.91 -13.58
N SER A 207 -12.92 -13.82 -12.85
CA SER A 207 -14.14 -13.49 -12.09
C SER A 207 -14.88 -12.25 -12.61
N GLY A 208 -14.54 -11.82 -13.79
CA GLY A 208 -15.29 -10.85 -14.59
C GLY A 208 -15.54 -9.55 -13.94
N ALA A 209 -14.77 -8.61 -13.70
CA ALA A 209 -15.15 -7.23 -13.64
C ALA A 209 -13.96 -6.26 -13.57
N THR A 210 -13.17 -6.21 -12.53
CA THR A 210 -12.12 -5.20 -12.38
C THR A 210 -11.03 -5.73 -11.49
N ALA A 211 -9.80 -5.77 -11.94
CA ALA A 211 -8.63 -6.04 -11.12
C ALA A 211 -8.29 -4.77 -10.31
N SER A 212 -9.02 -4.50 -9.20
CA SER A 212 -9.05 -3.17 -8.57
C SER A 212 -7.98 -2.94 -7.52
N GLY A 213 -7.39 -3.95 -6.95
CA GLY A 213 -6.28 -3.83 -6.01
C GLY A 213 -5.33 -4.98 -6.19
N LEU A 214 -4.03 -4.73 -6.11
CA LEU A 214 -2.99 -5.73 -6.25
C LEU A 214 -1.97 -5.62 -5.12
N VAL A 215 -1.44 -6.77 -4.67
CA VAL A 215 -0.30 -6.83 -3.78
C VAL A 215 0.59 -8.01 -4.15
N VAL A 216 1.91 -7.80 -4.11
CA VAL A 216 2.93 -8.84 -4.24
C VAL A 216 3.45 -9.18 -2.84
N ASP A 217 3.63 -10.46 -2.55
CA ASP A 217 4.23 -10.88 -1.28
C ASP A 217 5.69 -10.43 -1.15
N SER A 218 6.22 -10.43 0.07
CA SER A 218 7.59 -9.95 0.35
C SER A 218 8.70 -10.77 -0.31
N THR A 219 8.39 -12.00 -0.76
CA THR A 219 9.35 -12.85 -1.51
C THR A 219 9.34 -12.57 -3.01
N GLY A 220 8.31 -11.88 -3.51
CA GLY A 220 8.11 -11.66 -4.95
C GLY A 220 7.63 -12.90 -5.71
N THR A 221 7.10 -13.90 -4.99
CA THR A 221 6.66 -15.18 -5.55
C THR A 221 5.18 -15.19 -5.87
N TYR A 222 4.37 -14.48 -5.09
CA TYR A 222 2.91 -14.51 -5.19
C TYR A 222 2.32 -13.13 -5.42
N LEU A 223 1.31 -13.06 -6.27
CA LEU A 223 0.49 -11.87 -6.51
C LEU A 223 -0.96 -12.18 -6.13
N TYR A 224 -1.58 -11.29 -5.37
CA TYR A 224 -3.00 -11.33 -5.07
C TYR A 224 -3.69 -10.12 -5.66
N CYS A 225 -4.89 -10.34 -6.19
CA CYS A 225 -5.68 -9.32 -6.85
C CYS A 225 -7.13 -9.40 -6.38
N VAL A 226 -7.73 -8.29 -5.96
CA VAL A 226 -9.16 -8.23 -5.71
C VAL A 226 -9.93 -7.97 -7.00
N ASN A 227 -11.00 -8.74 -7.17
CA ASN A 227 -11.90 -8.68 -8.31
C ASN A 227 -13.14 -7.87 -7.93
N GLY A 228 -13.07 -6.56 -8.15
CA GLY A 228 -14.16 -5.63 -7.90
C GLY A 228 -15.27 -5.68 -8.95
N GLY A 229 -16.21 -4.72 -8.91
CA GLY A 229 -17.24 -4.54 -9.95
C GLY A 229 -18.20 -5.72 -10.15
N GLY A 230 -18.38 -6.58 -9.14
CA GLY A 230 -19.27 -7.74 -9.18
C GLY A 230 -18.57 -9.10 -9.10
N GLY A 231 -17.24 -9.14 -9.21
CA GLY A 231 -16.46 -10.38 -9.07
C GLY A 231 -16.41 -10.91 -7.63
N ASN A 232 -16.47 -10.03 -6.66
CA ASN A 232 -16.53 -10.33 -5.21
C ASN A 232 -15.61 -11.46 -4.76
N SER A 233 -14.36 -11.46 -5.24
CA SER A 233 -13.42 -12.56 -5.03
C SER A 233 -11.97 -12.06 -5.07
N ILE A 234 -11.03 -12.92 -4.72
CA ILE A 234 -9.59 -12.69 -4.80
C ILE A 234 -9.01 -13.67 -5.80
N SER A 235 -8.28 -13.18 -6.79
CA SER A 235 -7.43 -14.00 -7.65
C SER A 235 -6.03 -14.09 -7.09
N ALA A 236 -5.44 -15.29 -7.09
CA ALA A 236 -4.08 -15.57 -6.64
C ALA A 236 -3.25 -16.15 -7.79
N PHE A 237 -2.00 -15.70 -7.90
CA PHE A 237 -1.09 -16.09 -8.97
C PHE A 237 0.31 -16.37 -8.44
N THR A 238 1.03 -17.28 -9.08
CA THR A 238 2.49 -17.38 -8.98
C THR A 238 3.13 -16.44 -9.99
N ILE A 239 4.24 -15.81 -9.60
CA ILE A 239 5.06 -14.95 -10.45
C ILE A 239 6.25 -15.78 -10.95
N GLY A 240 6.33 -16.00 -12.24
CA GLY A 240 7.46 -16.69 -12.86
C GLY A 240 8.71 -15.79 -12.93
N SER A 241 9.86 -16.38 -13.21
CA SER A 241 11.15 -15.66 -13.31
C SER A 241 11.19 -14.57 -14.38
N THR A 242 10.28 -14.60 -15.33
CA THR A 242 10.10 -13.57 -16.38
C THR A 242 9.05 -12.52 -16.04
N GLY A 243 8.37 -12.64 -14.89
CA GLY A 243 7.21 -11.84 -14.51
C GLY A 243 5.87 -12.37 -15.03
N ALA A 244 5.85 -13.47 -15.77
CA ALA A 244 4.62 -14.09 -16.23
C ALA A 244 3.81 -14.64 -15.04
N LEU A 245 2.49 -14.44 -15.08
CA LEU A 245 1.58 -14.87 -14.03
C LEU A 245 0.93 -16.21 -14.38
N THR A 246 0.87 -17.11 -13.40
CA THR A 246 0.13 -18.37 -13.48
C THR A 246 -0.88 -18.43 -12.36
N GLN A 247 -2.17 -18.52 -12.70
CA GLN A 247 -3.24 -18.54 -11.71
C GLN A 247 -3.24 -19.85 -10.91
N PHE A 248 -3.55 -19.78 -9.61
CA PHE A 248 -3.70 -20.96 -8.76
C PHE A 248 -4.91 -21.78 -9.16
N PRO A 249 -4.86 -23.14 -9.03
CA PRO A 249 -5.98 -24.02 -9.40
C PRO A 249 -7.29 -23.71 -8.65
N ASN A 250 -7.18 -23.25 -7.39
CA ASN A 250 -8.34 -22.91 -6.55
C ASN A 250 -8.68 -21.42 -6.56
N SER A 251 -8.12 -20.65 -7.48
CA SER A 251 -8.41 -19.23 -7.68
C SER A 251 -9.47 -19.05 -8.78
N PRO A 252 -10.39 -18.07 -8.67
CA PRO A 252 -10.52 -17.10 -7.60
C PRO A 252 -11.19 -17.64 -6.33
N ILE A 253 -10.88 -17.03 -5.18
CA ILE A 253 -11.44 -17.37 -3.89
C ILE A 253 -12.51 -16.34 -3.54
N GLY A 254 -13.75 -16.81 -3.32
CA GLY A 254 -14.86 -16.00 -2.85
C GLY A 254 -15.10 -16.19 -1.35
N GLU A 255 -15.65 -15.18 -0.70
CA GLU A 255 -16.09 -15.23 0.70
C GLU A 255 -17.54 -14.79 0.82
N SER A 256 -18.32 -15.50 1.64
CA SER A 256 -19.70 -15.13 1.91
C SER A 256 -19.78 -13.85 2.74
N GLY A 257 -20.70 -12.95 2.38
CA GLY A 257 -20.89 -11.69 3.10
C GLY A 257 -19.96 -10.55 2.67
N VAL A 258 -19.04 -10.78 1.72
CA VAL A 258 -18.22 -9.72 1.13
C VAL A 258 -18.82 -9.24 -0.19
N SER A 259 -18.70 -7.94 -0.46
CA SER A 259 -19.09 -7.35 -1.74
C SER A 259 -18.29 -6.10 -2.05
N SER A 260 -18.03 -5.89 -3.33
CA SER A 260 -17.26 -4.74 -3.84
C SER A 260 -15.88 -4.61 -3.19
N PRO A 261 -15.00 -5.62 -3.27
CA PRO A 261 -13.63 -5.50 -2.80
C PRO A 261 -12.87 -4.46 -3.64
N VAL A 262 -12.10 -3.59 -2.98
CA VAL A 262 -11.43 -2.44 -3.64
C VAL A 262 -9.95 -2.30 -3.31
N SER A 263 -9.52 -2.79 -2.16
CA SER A 263 -8.13 -2.67 -1.69
C SER A 263 -7.76 -3.90 -0.90
N LEU A 264 -6.48 -4.25 -0.93
CA LEU A 264 -5.93 -5.34 -0.13
C LEU A 264 -4.53 -5.01 0.35
N ILE A 265 -4.13 -5.64 1.44
CA ILE A 265 -2.79 -5.53 2.01
C ILE A 265 -2.38 -6.87 2.62
N ILE A 266 -1.10 -7.20 2.48
CA ILE A 266 -0.45 -8.26 3.27
C ILE A 266 0.13 -7.59 4.52
N ASP A 267 -0.08 -8.19 5.69
CA ASP A 267 0.52 -7.73 6.92
C ASP A 267 2.06 -7.80 6.87
N PRO A 268 2.80 -6.98 7.62
CA PRO A 268 4.26 -6.99 7.58
C PRO A 268 4.93 -8.33 7.91
N SER A 269 4.23 -9.25 8.60
CA SER A 269 4.75 -10.61 8.83
C SER A 269 4.65 -11.51 7.60
N GLY A 270 3.86 -11.14 6.59
CA GLY A 270 3.60 -11.93 5.39
C GLY A 270 2.64 -13.11 5.60
N LYS A 271 1.98 -13.20 6.77
CA LYS A 271 1.13 -14.35 7.12
C LYS A 271 -0.34 -14.13 6.82
N TYR A 272 -0.79 -12.88 6.78
CA TYR A 272 -2.20 -12.53 6.66
C TYR A 272 -2.45 -11.54 5.53
N LEU A 273 -3.54 -11.75 4.82
CA LEU A 273 -4.06 -10.83 3.80
C LEU A 273 -5.38 -10.25 4.28
N TYR A 274 -5.51 -8.92 4.20
CA TYR A 274 -6.75 -8.20 4.53
C TYR A 274 -7.29 -7.51 3.30
N VAL A 275 -8.61 -7.55 3.12
CA VAL A 275 -9.33 -7.00 1.97
C VAL A 275 -10.41 -6.05 2.43
N ALA A 276 -10.37 -4.83 1.94
CA ALA A 276 -11.41 -3.83 2.16
C ALA A 276 -12.57 -4.05 1.18
N ASN A 277 -13.76 -4.32 1.72
CA ASN A 277 -14.99 -4.56 0.99
C ASN A 277 -15.98 -3.43 1.26
N GLN A 278 -16.35 -2.67 0.22
CA GLN A 278 -17.21 -1.49 0.37
C GLN A 278 -18.66 -1.79 0.76
N GLY A 279 -19.11 -3.02 0.53
CA GLY A 279 -20.51 -3.39 0.72
C GLY A 279 -21.35 -3.21 -0.53
N SER A 280 -22.59 -3.66 -0.46
CA SER A 280 -23.51 -3.73 -1.62
C SER A 280 -24.15 -2.37 -1.98
N SER A 281 -24.04 -1.36 -1.13
CA SER A 281 -24.58 -0.02 -1.36
C SER A 281 -23.83 1.03 -0.51
N SER A 282 -23.98 2.30 -0.84
CA SER A 282 -23.40 3.42 -0.10
C SER A 282 -23.89 3.56 1.35
N SER A 283 -25.03 2.95 1.70
CA SER A 283 -25.57 2.91 3.05
C SER A 283 -25.21 1.66 3.83
N ALA A 284 -24.70 0.61 3.16
CA ALA A 284 -24.28 -0.62 3.81
C ALA A 284 -22.98 -0.42 4.60
N ALA A 285 -22.86 -1.11 5.73
CA ALA A 285 -21.57 -1.23 6.40
C ALA A 285 -20.59 -1.98 5.48
N GLY A 286 -19.35 -1.51 5.43
CA GLY A 286 -18.26 -2.26 4.84
C GLY A 286 -17.76 -3.35 5.77
N ASN A 287 -16.87 -4.18 5.26
CA ASN A 287 -16.18 -5.15 6.08
C ASN A 287 -14.75 -5.40 5.60
N LEU A 288 -13.97 -6.07 6.43
CA LEU A 288 -12.63 -6.54 6.11
C LEU A 288 -12.66 -8.05 5.99
N GLY A 289 -12.45 -8.57 4.78
CA GLY A 289 -12.12 -9.97 4.58
C GLY A 289 -10.72 -10.24 5.11
N ALA A 290 -10.51 -11.36 5.80
CA ALA A 290 -9.23 -11.72 6.38
C ALA A 290 -8.87 -13.18 6.07
N TYR A 291 -7.64 -13.39 5.62
CA TYR A 291 -7.14 -14.67 5.13
C TYR A 291 -5.76 -14.95 5.69
N SER A 292 -5.47 -16.21 6.01
CA SER A 292 -4.10 -16.65 6.23
C SER A 292 -3.46 -17.04 4.89
N ILE A 293 -2.17 -16.73 4.74
CA ILE A 293 -1.35 -17.10 3.59
C ILE A 293 -0.55 -18.34 3.94
N GLY A 294 -0.79 -19.44 3.22
CA GLY A 294 -0.02 -20.68 3.38
C GLY A 294 1.40 -20.56 2.80
N PRO A 295 2.29 -21.49 3.12
CA PRO A 295 3.66 -21.50 2.61
C PRO A 295 3.73 -21.69 1.08
N ASP A 296 2.68 -22.18 0.48
CA ASP A 296 2.49 -22.32 -0.97
C ASP A 296 1.79 -21.11 -1.61
N GLY A 297 1.53 -20.04 -0.83
CA GLY A 297 0.78 -18.86 -1.27
C GLY A 297 -0.74 -19.04 -1.30
N GLY A 298 -1.26 -20.20 -0.93
CA GLY A 298 -2.69 -20.47 -0.86
C GLY A 298 -3.38 -19.66 0.23
N LEU A 299 -4.59 -19.14 -0.03
CA LEU A 299 -5.36 -18.36 0.93
C LEU A 299 -6.40 -19.25 1.63
N THR A 300 -6.51 -19.09 2.96
CA THR A 300 -7.55 -19.70 3.78
C THR A 300 -8.29 -18.63 4.56
N ILE A 301 -9.63 -18.60 4.46
CA ILE A 301 -10.47 -17.64 5.17
C ILE A 301 -10.32 -17.85 6.68
N LEU A 302 -10.09 -16.76 7.44
CA LEU A 302 -10.02 -16.82 8.90
C LEU A 302 -11.43 -17.03 9.50
N THR A 303 -11.51 -17.79 10.60
CA THR A 303 -12.77 -18.20 11.22
C THR A 303 -13.70 -17.05 11.60
N LEU A 304 -13.14 -15.87 11.94
CA LEU A 304 -13.91 -14.68 12.31
C LEU A 304 -14.09 -13.68 11.17
N SER A 305 -13.61 -13.99 9.97
CA SER A 305 -13.83 -13.17 8.77
C SER A 305 -15.29 -13.25 8.30
N PRO A 306 -15.87 -12.16 7.76
CA PRO A 306 -15.31 -10.81 7.69
C PRO A 306 -15.50 -9.99 8.98
N PHE A 307 -14.58 -9.07 9.26
CA PHE A 307 -14.67 -8.11 10.37
C PHE A 307 -15.45 -6.87 9.95
N THR A 308 -16.34 -6.37 10.81
CA THR A 308 -17.06 -5.12 10.57
C THR A 308 -16.11 -3.93 10.61
N THR A 309 -16.28 -2.97 9.71
CA THR A 309 -15.48 -1.73 9.63
C THR A 309 -16.35 -0.54 9.21
N VAL A 310 -15.70 0.60 9.01
CA VAL A 310 -16.30 1.85 8.52
C VAL A 310 -17.13 1.63 7.25
N LYS A 311 -18.03 2.58 6.97
CA LYS A 311 -18.79 2.56 5.72
C LYS A 311 -17.88 2.80 4.52
N GLN A 312 -18.00 1.94 3.52
CA GLN A 312 -17.28 2.02 2.26
C GLN A 312 -15.75 2.19 2.45
N PRO A 313 -15.07 1.20 3.04
CA PRO A 313 -13.62 1.25 3.16
C PRO A 313 -12.97 1.37 1.77
N THR A 314 -11.94 2.21 1.65
CA THR A 314 -11.26 2.52 0.38
C THR A 314 -9.77 2.23 0.40
N SER A 315 -9.13 2.46 1.54
CA SER A 315 -7.69 2.39 1.69
C SER A 315 -7.31 1.62 2.95
N LEU A 316 -6.23 0.85 2.84
CA LEU A 316 -5.63 0.08 3.92
C LEU A 316 -4.17 0.46 4.07
N ALA A 317 -3.69 0.54 5.31
CA ALA A 317 -2.27 0.62 5.61
C ALA A 317 -1.99 -0.14 6.91
N ALA A 318 -0.87 -0.84 6.99
CA ALA A 318 -0.39 -1.45 8.21
C ALA A 318 0.73 -0.61 8.81
N ASP A 319 0.80 -0.53 10.14
CA ASP A 319 1.95 0.08 10.79
C ASP A 319 3.22 -0.74 10.51
N PRO A 320 4.40 -0.12 10.47
CA PRO A 320 5.64 -0.82 10.12
C PRO A 320 5.98 -2.01 11.04
N ASN A 321 5.49 -2.00 12.29
CA ASN A 321 5.70 -3.09 13.24
C ASN A 321 4.68 -4.24 13.07
N GLY A 322 3.68 -4.08 12.19
CA GLY A 322 2.62 -5.07 11.96
C GLY A 322 1.66 -5.25 13.12
N LYS A 323 1.53 -4.22 13.97
CA LYS A 323 0.68 -4.28 15.15
C LYS A 323 -0.70 -3.69 14.92
N TYR A 324 -0.80 -2.70 14.02
CA TYR A 324 -2.06 -2.00 13.73
C TYR A 324 -2.34 -1.97 12.24
N LEU A 325 -3.64 -2.06 11.92
CA LEU A 325 -4.18 -1.88 10.58
C LEU A 325 -5.06 -0.63 10.57
N MET A 326 -4.80 0.29 9.64
CA MET A 326 -5.56 1.51 9.43
C MET A 326 -6.47 1.36 8.22
N VAL A 327 -7.73 1.79 8.36
CA VAL A 327 -8.77 1.67 7.35
C VAL A 327 -9.38 3.03 7.09
N GLY A 328 -9.23 3.56 5.89
CA GLY A 328 -9.91 4.77 5.44
C GLY A 328 -11.24 4.44 4.75
N GLY A 329 -12.28 5.22 5.05
CA GLY A 329 -13.61 5.03 4.46
C GLY A 329 -14.18 6.27 3.78
N GLN A 330 -14.98 6.09 2.72
CA GLN A 330 -15.60 7.18 1.96
C GLN A 330 -16.54 8.07 2.80
N ALA A 331 -17.06 7.55 3.91
CA ALA A 331 -17.86 8.34 4.84
C ALA A 331 -17.04 9.37 5.65
N GLY A 332 -15.75 9.53 5.36
CA GLY A 332 -14.87 10.47 6.06
C GLY A 332 -14.41 9.94 7.41
N SER A 333 -14.19 8.66 7.52
CA SER A 333 -13.69 7.98 8.73
C SER A 333 -12.32 7.35 8.50
N LEU A 334 -11.56 7.27 9.57
CA LEU A 334 -10.29 6.55 9.68
C LEU A 334 -10.37 5.67 10.92
N GLU A 335 -10.28 4.37 10.73
CA GLU A 335 -10.41 3.38 11.80
C GLU A 335 -9.06 2.68 12.03
N VAL A 336 -8.76 2.36 13.27
CA VAL A 336 -7.55 1.64 13.68
C VAL A 336 -7.94 0.34 14.33
N PHE A 337 -7.36 -0.75 13.85
CA PHE A 337 -7.49 -2.09 14.41
C PHE A 337 -6.17 -2.57 15.01
N LEU A 338 -6.24 -3.23 16.16
CA LEU A 338 -5.16 -4.05 16.68
C LEU A 338 -5.17 -5.38 15.91
N LEU A 339 -4.01 -5.77 15.40
CA LEU A 339 -3.79 -7.00 14.66
C LEU A 339 -3.16 -8.04 15.60
N ASP A 340 -3.80 -9.19 15.75
CA ASP A 340 -3.22 -10.30 16.50
C ASP A 340 -2.25 -11.10 15.61
N PRO A 341 -0.94 -11.06 15.85
CA PRO A 341 0.05 -11.72 15.00
C PRO A 341 -0.01 -13.25 15.09
N GLY A 342 -0.72 -13.81 16.08
CA GLY A 342 -0.84 -15.25 16.27
C GLY A 342 -1.93 -15.89 15.42
N ASN A 343 -3.02 -15.18 15.15
CA ASN A 343 -4.19 -15.73 14.47
C ASN A 343 -4.81 -14.81 13.40
N GLY A 344 -4.27 -13.59 13.22
CA GLY A 344 -4.72 -12.64 12.20
C GLY A 344 -6.06 -11.95 12.51
N THR A 345 -6.59 -12.08 13.72
CA THR A 345 -7.84 -11.42 14.09
C THR A 345 -7.64 -9.93 14.31
N LEU A 346 -8.70 -9.16 14.09
CA LEU A 346 -8.73 -7.71 14.22
C LEU A 346 -9.60 -7.30 15.39
N GLY A 347 -9.08 -6.43 16.26
CA GLY A 347 -9.82 -5.78 17.35
C GLY A 347 -9.85 -4.27 17.12
N GLU A 348 -11.04 -3.65 17.10
CA GLU A 348 -11.15 -2.20 16.96
C GLU A 348 -10.48 -1.47 18.12
N VAL A 349 -9.64 -0.48 17.80
CA VAL A 349 -8.97 0.41 18.77
C VAL A 349 -9.73 1.72 18.87
N ALA A 350 -9.93 2.40 17.76
CA ALA A 350 -10.60 3.70 17.70
C ALA A 350 -11.00 4.10 16.28
N THR A 351 -11.99 4.98 16.19
CA THR A 351 -12.43 5.62 14.95
C THR A 351 -12.22 7.14 15.03
N TYR A 352 -11.69 7.73 13.95
CA TYR A 352 -11.37 9.14 13.82
C TYR A 352 -12.12 9.77 12.63
N THR A 353 -12.31 11.11 12.71
CA THR A 353 -12.90 11.91 11.63
C THR A 353 -11.82 12.84 11.07
N PRO A 354 -11.15 12.48 9.97
CA PRO A 354 -10.03 13.24 9.41
C PRO A 354 -10.42 14.59 8.80
N GLY A 355 -11.68 14.80 8.45
CA GLY A 355 -12.19 16.01 7.80
C GLY A 355 -12.53 15.85 6.32
N GLY A 356 -12.43 14.63 5.81
CA GLY A 356 -12.74 14.19 4.46
C GLY A 356 -12.49 12.70 4.36
N TYR A 357 -12.79 12.05 3.23
CA TYR A 357 -12.51 10.64 3.07
C TYR A 357 -11.03 10.41 2.75
N PRO A 358 -10.34 9.50 3.46
CA PRO A 358 -8.96 9.13 3.15
C PRO A 358 -8.92 8.25 1.90
N SER A 359 -8.39 8.77 0.77
CA SER A 359 -8.24 7.96 -0.45
C SER A 359 -7.00 7.07 -0.42
N SER A 360 -5.96 7.50 0.27
CA SER A 360 -4.71 6.77 0.41
C SER A 360 -4.06 7.11 1.75
N ILE A 361 -3.39 6.12 2.36
CA ILE A 361 -2.75 6.23 3.67
C ILE A 361 -1.30 5.73 3.56
N ALA A 362 -0.36 6.46 4.16
CA ALA A 362 1.03 6.06 4.30
C ALA A 362 1.49 6.27 5.75
N ILE A 363 2.31 5.35 6.28
CA ILE A 363 2.78 5.38 7.66
C ILE A 363 4.30 5.38 7.68
N LEU A 364 4.89 6.40 8.33
CA LEU A 364 6.31 6.56 8.55
C LEU A 364 6.66 6.05 9.95
N GLN A 365 7.74 5.27 10.04
CA GLN A 365 8.38 4.86 11.29
C GLN A 365 9.40 5.88 11.77
#